data_37561667a8ae09c1b86ce49e7341fe6f
#
_entry.id   37561667a8ae09c1b86ce49e7341fe6f
#
_cell.length_a   1.000
_cell.length_b   1.000
_cell.length_c   1.000
_cell.angle_alpha   90.00
_cell.angle_beta   90.00
_cell.angle_gamma   90.00
#
_symmetry.space_group_name_H-M   'P 1'
#
loop_
_entity.id
_entity.type
_entity.pdbx_description
1 polymer ?
#
loop_
_entity_poly.entity_id
_entity_poly.type
_entity_poly.pdbx_seq_one_letter_code
_entity_poly.pdbx_strand_id
1 'polypeptide(L)'
;MKATELPSQSECITENFEAELASQEISVRRIPINHPGGGYAYRIEEDGTSCAYITDNELDPPETVSTTYDQWVEFCRGVDVLIHDAQYLESDMPHKHGWGHSLVSQVRQLAVDAEVGCLVMFHHDPDRTDAEIDFIQKDNEQYFYGNRAPSISLCAAENMLIKLTPQRDKSTIIEAGPAES
;
A
#
# COMPACT_ATOMS: atom_id res chain seq x y z
N MET A 1 -12.61 7.40 -20.47
CA MET A 1 -11.61 8.44 -20.83
C MET A 1 -10.33 7.72 -21.16
N LYS A 2 -9.66 8.06 -22.28
CA LYS A 2 -8.35 7.47 -22.59
C LYS A 2 -7.28 8.24 -21.82
N ALA A 3 -6.16 7.60 -21.45
CA ALA A 3 -5.07 8.25 -20.72
C ALA A 3 -4.59 9.55 -21.39
N THR A 4 -4.61 9.60 -22.71
CA THR A 4 -4.26 10.79 -23.51
C THR A 4 -5.27 11.95 -23.43
N GLU A 5 -6.40 11.76 -22.76
CA GLU A 5 -7.46 12.78 -22.59
C GLU A 5 -7.39 13.42 -21.17
N LEU A 6 -6.44 13.00 -20.34
CA LEU A 6 -6.22 13.60 -19.04
C LEU A 6 -5.55 14.98 -19.19
N PRO A 7 -5.89 15.95 -18.30
CA PRO A 7 -5.32 17.31 -18.36
C PRO A 7 -3.84 17.38 -17.98
N SER A 8 -3.26 16.30 -17.46
CA SER A 8 -1.84 16.18 -17.11
C SER A 8 -1.06 15.48 -18.22
N GLN A 9 0.23 15.77 -18.36
CA GLN A 9 1.11 14.96 -19.19
C GLN A 9 1.20 13.56 -18.58
N SER A 10 0.65 12.57 -19.29
CA SER A 10 0.72 11.17 -18.90
C SER A 10 1.30 10.37 -20.05
N GLU A 11 2.31 9.57 -19.77
CA GLU A 11 2.85 8.59 -20.69
C GLU A 11 2.26 7.21 -20.36
N CYS A 12 1.87 6.45 -21.40
CA CYS A 12 1.46 5.08 -21.16
C CYS A 12 2.69 4.25 -20.77
N ILE A 13 2.60 3.52 -19.68
CA ILE A 13 3.61 2.55 -19.28
C ILE A 13 3.71 1.48 -20.39
N THR A 14 4.88 1.34 -20.98
CA THR A 14 5.18 0.33 -22.00
C THR A 14 5.66 -0.96 -21.36
N GLU A 15 5.78 -2.04 -22.13
CA GLU A 15 6.34 -3.31 -21.64
C GLU A 15 7.78 -3.18 -21.13
N ASN A 16 8.50 -2.13 -21.53
CA ASN A 16 9.90 -1.87 -21.17
C ASN A 16 10.08 -0.81 -20.08
N PHE A 17 9.01 -0.33 -19.44
CA PHE A 17 9.10 0.77 -18.47
C PHE A 17 10.08 0.50 -17.31
N GLU A 18 10.19 -0.74 -16.87
CA GLU A 18 11.12 -1.14 -15.81
C GLU A 18 12.57 -0.88 -16.22
N ALA A 19 12.92 -1.14 -17.48
CA ALA A 19 14.26 -0.86 -18.02
C ALA A 19 14.51 0.65 -18.21
N GLU A 20 13.47 1.41 -18.58
CA GLU A 20 13.53 2.86 -18.72
C GLU A 20 13.77 3.53 -17.37
N LEU A 21 13.07 3.12 -16.32
CA LEU A 21 13.26 3.61 -14.96
C LEU A 21 14.60 3.20 -14.36
N ALA A 22 15.07 1.99 -14.66
CA ALA A 22 16.38 1.52 -14.21
C ALA A 22 17.54 2.40 -14.75
N SER A 23 17.35 3.04 -15.92
CA SER A 23 18.32 4.02 -16.45
C SER A 23 18.39 5.31 -15.63
N GLN A 24 17.40 5.55 -14.76
CA GLN A 24 17.31 6.68 -13.82
C GLN A 24 17.63 6.25 -12.37
N GLU A 25 18.23 5.06 -12.19
CA GLU A 25 18.54 4.47 -10.88
C GLU A 25 17.30 4.14 -10.02
N ILE A 26 16.10 4.07 -10.65
CA ILE A 26 14.84 3.67 -10.01
C ILE A 26 14.59 2.20 -10.36
N SER A 27 14.46 1.35 -9.34
CA SER A 27 14.05 -0.05 -9.50
C SER A 27 12.54 -0.17 -9.28
N VAL A 28 11.85 -0.76 -10.25
CA VAL A 28 10.42 -1.05 -10.12
C VAL A 28 10.17 -2.52 -10.38
N ARG A 29 9.44 -3.16 -9.48
CA ARG A 29 8.93 -4.53 -9.64
C ARG A 29 7.41 -4.51 -9.55
N ARG A 30 6.72 -5.37 -10.30
CA ARG A 30 5.27 -5.50 -10.24
C ARG A 30 4.84 -6.95 -10.08
N ILE A 31 3.71 -7.15 -9.40
CA ILE A 31 3.02 -8.45 -9.35
C ILE A 31 1.52 -8.26 -9.54
N PRO A 32 0.80 -9.26 -10.06
CA PRO A 32 -0.65 -9.14 -10.27
C PRO A 32 -1.38 -9.00 -8.92
N ILE A 33 -2.42 -8.17 -8.88
CA ILE A 33 -3.33 -8.06 -7.74
C ILE A 33 -4.44 -9.11 -7.81
N ASN A 34 -5.07 -9.37 -6.65
CA ASN A 34 -6.28 -10.19 -6.54
C ASN A 34 -7.52 -9.28 -6.59
N HIS A 35 -7.91 -8.89 -7.79
CA HIS A 35 -9.07 -8.05 -8.03
C HIS A 35 -9.82 -8.54 -9.27
N PRO A 36 -11.17 -8.54 -9.29
CA PRO A 36 -11.95 -8.99 -10.45
C PRO A 36 -11.62 -8.27 -11.75
N GLY A 37 -11.24 -6.99 -11.67
CA GLY A 37 -10.81 -6.18 -12.82
C GLY A 37 -9.38 -6.42 -13.29
N GLY A 38 -8.60 -7.21 -12.54
CA GLY A 38 -7.15 -7.36 -12.76
C GLY A 38 -6.37 -6.08 -12.43
N GLY A 39 -5.06 -6.12 -12.56
CA GLY A 39 -4.15 -5.01 -12.31
C GLY A 39 -2.83 -5.47 -11.73
N TYR A 40 -2.02 -4.49 -11.28
CA TYR A 40 -0.70 -4.75 -10.72
C TYR A 40 -0.44 -3.89 -9.49
N ALA A 41 0.21 -4.49 -8.50
CA ALA A 41 0.89 -3.79 -7.42
C ALA A 41 2.34 -3.48 -7.85
N TYR A 42 2.90 -2.42 -7.27
CA TYR A 42 4.24 -1.95 -7.59
C TYR A 42 5.10 -1.85 -6.34
N ARG A 43 6.34 -2.32 -6.44
CA ARG A 43 7.39 -2.02 -5.47
C ARG A 43 8.45 -1.17 -6.15
N ILE A 44 8.72 0.00 -5.58
CA ILE A 44 9.60 1.03 -6.09
C ILE A 44 10.75 1.19 -5.11
N GLU A 45 11.98 1.20 -5.62
CA GLU A 45 13.19 1.40 -4.84
C GLU A 45 14.05 2.48 -5.50
N GLU A 46 14.44 3.49 -4.73
CA GLU A 46 15.26 4.63 -5.17
C GLU A 46 16.12 5.10 -4.00
N ASP A 47 17.39 5.37 -4.26
CA ASP A 47 18.37 5.91 -3.29
C ASP A 47 18.39 5.17 -1.94
N GLY A 48 18.15 3.85 -1.96
CA GLY A 48 18.14 3.02 -0.76
C GLY A 48 16.86 3.12 0.08
N THR A 49 15.84 3.81 -0.42
CA THR A 49 14.48 3.80 0.13
C THR A 49 13.56 2.91 -0.70
N SER A 50 12.45 2.46 -0.12
CA SER A 50 11.53 1.52 -0.76
C SER A 50 10.08 1.77 -0.40
N CYS A 51 9.19 1.65 -1.41
CA CYS A 51 7.76 1.76 -1.25
C CYS A 51 7.06 0.62 -1.99
N ALA A 52 6.09 -0.04 -1.34
CA ALA A 52 5.14 -0.93 -2.01
C ALA A 52 3.78 -0.24 -2.07
N TYR A 53 3.21 -0.14 -3.28
CA TYR A 53 1.90 0.41 -3.54
C TYR A 53 0.96 -0.69 -4.04
N ILE A 54 -0.02 -1.02 -3.22
CA ILE A 54 -0.96 -2.12 -3.44
C ILE A 54 -2.37 -1.57 -3.22
N THR A 55 -3.07 -1.29 -4.29
CA THR A 55 -4.46 -0.85 -4.25
C THR A 55 -5.35 -1.84 -5.00
N ASP A 56 -6.65 -1.85 -4.65
CA ASP A 56 -7.63 -2.75 -5.25
C ASP A 56 -7.19 -4.22 -5.18
N ASN A 57 -6.82 -4.67 -3.97
CA ASN A 57 -6.33 -6.01 -3.76
C ASN A 57 -7.04 -6.71 -2.61
N GLU A 58 -7.51 -7.92 -2.84
CA GLU A 58 -8.07 -8.81 -1.81
C GLU A 58 -7.01 -9.83 -1.38
N LEU A 59 -6.61 -9.79 -0.10
CA LEU A 59 -5.58 -10.70 0.42
C LEU A 59 -6.05 -12.14 0.56
N ASP A 60 -7.36 -12.35 0.71
CA ASP A 60 -8.00 -13.68 0.82
C ASP A 60 -9.19 -13.77 -0.14
N PRO A 61 -8.97 -13.77 -1.47
CA PRO A 61 -10.06 -13.86 -2.44
C PRO A 61 -10.72 -15.24 -2.42
N PRO A 62 -12.06 -15.31 -2.65
CA PRO A 62 -12.81 -16.58 -2.54
C PRO A 62 -12.56 -17.56 -3.69
N GLU A 63 -12.02 -17.09 -4.80
CA GLU A 63 -11.88 -17.90 -6.02
C GLU A 63 -10.42 -17.95 -6.50
N THR A 64 -10.14 -17.26 -7.61
CA THR A 64 -8.82 -17.32 -8.25
C THR A 64 -7.81 -16.42 -7.54
N VAL A 65 -6.73 -17.01 -7.03
CA VAL A 65 -5.61 -16.30 -6.43
C VAL A 65 -4.55 -16.05 -7.49
N SER A 66 -4.37 -14.80 -7.89
CA SER A 66 -3.28 -14.37 -8.78
C SER A 66 -1.95 -14.29 -8.04
N THR A 67 -1.99 -13.80 -6.80
CA THR A 67 -0.83 -13.67 -5.92
C THR A 67 -1.21 -14.19 -4.53
N THR A 68 -0.46 -15.18 -4.05
CA THR A 68 -0.70 -15.80 -2.74
C THR A 68 -0.24 -14.90 -1.59
N TYR A 69 -0.72 -15.17 -0.37
CA TYR A 69 -0.32 -14.42 0.81
C TYR A 69 1.20 -14.44 1.03
N ASP A 70 1.85 -15.60 0.88
CA ASP A 70 3.32 -15.71 1.02
C ASP A 70 4.07 -14.88 -0.02
N GLN A 71 3.53 -14.77 -1.25
CA GLN A 71 4.09 -13.90 -2.28
C GLN A 71 3.92 -12.43 -1.93
N TRP A 72 2.79 -12.04 -1.30
CA TRP A 72 2.59 -10.69 -0.77
C TRP A 72 3.58 -10.37 0.34
N VAL A 73 3.78 -11.28 1.30
CA VAL A 73 4.79 -11.11 2.36
C VAL A 73 6.18 -10.89 1.77
N GLU A 74 6.58 -11.70 0.79
CA GLU A 74 7.90 -11.56 0.15
C GLU A 74 8.02 -10.27 -0.68
N PHE A 75 6.95 -9.89 -1.38
CA PHE A 75 6.92 -8.65 -2.16
C PHE A 75 7.05 -7.39 -1.29
N CYS A 76 6.41 -7.38 -0.13
CA CYS A 76 6.43 -6.28 0.83
C CYS A 76 7.61 -6.35 1.81
N ARG A 77 8.40 -7.43 1.81
CA ARG A 77 9.43 -7.66 2.83
C ARG A 77 10.35 -6.47 2.99
N GLY A 78 10.36 -5.92 4.22
CA GLY A 78 11.26 -4.87 4.66
C GLY A 78 11.15 -3.55 3.90
N VAL A 79 10.03 -3.27 3.22
CA VAL A 79 9.84 -1.96 2.59
C VAL A 79 9.72 -0.88 3.67
N ASP A 80 10.26 0.31 3.37
CA ASP A 80 10.14 1.45 4.27
C ASP A 80 8.68 1.89 4.41
N VAL A 81 7.92 1.88 3.30
CA VAL A 81 6.49 2.21 3.30
C VAL A 81 5.69 1.17 2.51
N LEU A 82 4.66 0.63 3.13
CA LEU A 82 3.59 -0.12 2.49
C LEU A 82 2.33 0.74 2.43
N ILE A 83 1.87 1.09 1.22
CA ILE A 83 0.57 1.69 0.96
C ILE A 83 -0.34 0.57 0.46
N HIS A 84 -1.37 0.23 1.21
CA HIS A 84 -2.25 -0.88 0.90
C HIS A 84 -3.72 -0.50 1.04
N ASP A 85 -4.53 -1.03 0.13
CA ASP A 85 -5.99 -1.08 0.24
C ASP A 85 -6.40 -1.71 1.59
N ALA A 86 -7.24 -1.04 2.35
CA ALA A 86 -7.77 -1.49 3.63
C ALA A 86 -9.24 -1.05 3.77
N GLN A 87 -10.04 -1.43 2.79
CA GLN A 87 -11.39 -0.90 2.63
C GLN A 87 -12.36 -1.44 3.67
N TYR A 88 -12.24 -2.72 4.04
CA TYR A 88 -13.26 -3.43 4.78
C TYR A 88 -12.88 -3.75 6.23
N LEU A 89 -13.91 -3.89 7.06
CA LEU A 89 -13.86 -4.45 8.40
C LEU A 89 -14.55 -5.82 8.42
N GLU A 90 -14.37 -6.59 9.50
CA GLU A 90 -15.03 -7.89 9.69
C GLU A 90 -16.58 -7.76 9.66
N SER A 91 -17.11 -6.62 10.09
CA SER A 91 -18.56 -6.34 10.03
C SER A 91 -19.13 -6.25 8.61
N ASP A 92 -18.28 -6.00 7.62
CA ASP A 92 -18.67 -5.89 6.21
C ASP A 92 -18.80 -7.26 5.54
N MET A 93 -18.28 -8.30 6.19
CA MET A 93 -18.28 -9.67 5.68
C MET A 93 -19.54 -10.45 6.07
N PRO A 94 -19.99 -11.45 5.30
CA PRO A 94 -19.37 -11.93 4.05
C PRO A 94 -19.84 -11.18 2.78
N HIS A 95 -20.66 -10.14 2.90
CA HIS A 95 -21.35 -9.51 1.76
C HIS A 95 -20.41 -8.89 0.73
N LYS A 96 -19.23 -8.43 1.18
CA LYS A 96 -18.22 -7.78 0.34
C LYS A 96 -17.03 -8.70 -0.02
N HIS A 97 -17.08 -9.99 0.35
CA HIS A 97 -16.05 -10.97 -0.01
C HIS A 97 -16.07 -11.22 -1.53
N GLY A 98 -14.91 -11.17 -2.16
CA GLY A 98 -14.78 -11.30 -3.61
C GLY A 98 -14.94 -9.99 -4.40
N TRP A 99 -15.02 -8.85 -3.71
CA TRP A 99 -15.08 -7.54 -4.36
C TRP A 99 -13.72 -6.98 -4.74
N GLY A 100 -12.64 -7.62 -4.29
CA GLY A 100 -11.27 -7.28 -4.65
C GLY A 100 -10.57 -6.34 -3.68
N HIS A 101 -11.05 -6.26 -2.42
CA HIS A 101 -10.50 -5.38 -1.40
C HIS A 101 -10.23 -6.11 -0.08
N SER A 102 -9.24 -5.62 0.67
CA SER A 102 -8.76 -6.26 1.89
C SER A 102 -9.44 -5.75 3.14
N LEU A 103 -9.46 -6.63 4.16
CA LEU A 103 -9.79 -6.26 5.54
C LEU A 103 -8.61 -5.51 6.20
N VAL A 104 -8.95 -4.53 7.03
CA VAL A 104 -7.98 -3.82 7.89
C VAL A 104 -7.12 -4.80 8.68
N SER A 105 -7.72 -5.86 9.26
CA SER A 105 -7.00 -6.88 10.03
C SER A 105 -5.99 -7.68 9.20
N GLN A 106 -6.34 -8.04 7.95
CA GLN A 106 -5.46 -8.76 7.03
C GLN A 106 -4.25 -7.89 6.64
N VAL A 107 -4.47 -6.60 6.38
CA VAL A 107 -3.41 -5.67 6.03
C VAL A 107 -2.46 -5.42 7.20
N ARG A 108 -2.98 -5.34 8.43
CA ARG A 108 -2.17 -5.29 9.66
C ARG A 108 -1.25 -6.51 9.77
N GLN A 109 -1.81 -7.71 9.55
CA GLN A 109 -1.04 -8.94 9.64
C GLN A 109 0.05 -8.99 8.56
N LEU A 110 -0.27 -8.62 7.32
CA LEU A 110 0.72 -8.52 6.24
C LEU A 110 1.86 -7.55 6.61
N ALA A 111 1.54 -6.40 7.19
CA ALA A 111 2.55 -5.42 7.60
C ALA A 111 3.51 -5.97 8.67
N VAL A 112 3.00 -6.79 9.60
CA VAL A 112 3.82 -7.48 10.62
C VAL A 112 4.68 -8.55 9.98
N ASP A 113 4.09 -9.45 9.17
CA ASP A 113 4.77 -10.61 8.60
C ASP A 113 5.84 -10.22 7.57
N ALA A 114 5.64 -9.09 6.90
CA ALA A 114 6.60 -8.51 5.96
C ALA A 114 7.61 -7.55 6.63
N GLU A 115 7.49 -7.28 7.93
CA GLU A 115 8.38 -6.38 8.69
C GLU A 115 8.51 -5.00 8.04
N VAL A 116 7.39 -4.39 7.62
CA VAL A 116 7.41 -3.08 6.96
C VAL A 116 7.72 -1.95 7.95
N GLY A 117 8.37 -0.88 7.51
CA GLY A 117 8.72 0.27 8.34
C GLY A 117 7.50 1.14 8.72
N CYS A 118 6.66 1.44 7.74
CA CYS A 118 5.44 2.22 7.87
C CYS A 118 4.31 1.55 7.11
N LEU A 119 3.13 1.43 7.71
CA LEU A 119 1.89 1.04 7.06
C LEU A 119 1.03 2.27 6.80
N VAL A 120 0.60 2.45 5.56
CA VAL A 120 -0.41 3.44 5.16
C VAL A 120 -1.63 2.70 4.62
N MET A 121 -2.71 2.71 5.39
CA MET A 121 -3.98 2.18 4.93
C MET A 121 -4.66 3.20 4.02
N PHE A 122 -5.01 2.75 2.84
CA PHE A 122 -5.53 3.54 1.73
C PHE A 122 -6.85 2.96 1.24
N HIS A 123 -7.50 3.63 0.30
CA HIS A 123 -8.72 3.15 -0.36
C HIS A 123 -9.84 2.80 0.64
N HIS A 124 -10.11 3.72 1.58
CA HIS A 124 -11.17 3.55 2.57
C HIS A 124 -12.54 3.42 1.90
N ASP A 125 -13.43 2.64 2.51
CA ASP A 125 -14.81 2.50 2.04
C ASP A 125 -15.47 3.89 1.94
N PRO A 126 -16.04 4.28 0.77
CA PRO A 126 -16.63 5.60 0.57
C PRO A 126 -17.83 5.89 1.47
N ASP A 127 -18.46 4.86 2.04
CA ASP A 127 -19.54 4.99 2.98
C ASP A 127 -19.06 5.27 4.42
N ARG A 128 -17.76 5.23 4.67
CA ARG A 128 -17.15 5.44 5.99
C ARG A 128 -16.98 6.91 6.29
N THR A 129 -17.42 7.32 7.48
CA THR A 129 -17.24 8.69 7.98
C THR A 129 -15.82 8.94 8.49
N ASP A 130 -15.39 10.21 8.55
CA ASP A 130 -14.10 10.59 9.14
C ASP A 130 -13.94 10.08 10.58
N ALA A 131 -15.01 10.10 11.38
CA ALA A 131 -14.99 9.58 12.75
C ALA A 131 -14.71 8.06 12.82
N GLU A 132 -15.18 7.30 11.84
CA GLU A 132 -14.88 5.86 11.75
C GLU A 132 -13.44 5.63 11.27
N ILE A 133 -12.92 6.47 10.38
CA ILE A 133 -11.49 6.43 9.99
C ILE A 133 -10.60 6.78 11.18
N ASP A 134 -10.94 7.81 11.95
CA ASP A 134 -10.24 8.16 13.20
C ASP A 134 -10.25 7.02 14.22
N PHE A 135 -11.35 6.27 14.29
CA PHE A 135 -11.43 5.09 15.15
C PHE A 135 -10.48 3.99 14.66
N ILE A 136 -10.45 3.70 13.35
CA ILE A 136 -9.53 2.74 12.75
C ILE A 136 -8.08 3.15 13.01
N GLN A 137 -7.76 4.45 12.87
CA GLN A 137 -6.42 4.98 13.16
C GLN A 137 -5.99 4.68 14.61
N LYS A 138 -6.84 4.99 15.58
CA LYS A 138 -6.56 4.74 17.02
C LYS A 138 -6.43 3.24 17.33
N ASP A 139 -7.27 2.42 16.72
CA ASP A 139 -7.23 0.97 16.89
C ASP A 139 -5.95 0.39 16.29
N ASN A 140 -5.44 0.94 15.17
CA ASN A 140 -4.16 0.58 14.61
C ASN A 140 -2.98 0.92 15.53
N GLU A 141 -2.96 2.12 16.06
CA GLU A 141 -1.93 2.54 17.02
C GLU A 141 -1.88 1.59 18.23
N GLN A 142 -3.04 1.16 18.69
CA GLN A 142 -3.13 0.20 19.79
C GLN A 142 -2.67 -1.20 19.37
N TYR A 143 -3.05 -1.66 18.16
CA TYR A 143 -2.67 -2.97 17.63
C TYR A 143 -1.15 -3.10 17.48
N PHE A 144 -0.48 -2.05 17.00
CA PHE A 144 0.97 -2.06 16.80
C PHE A 144 1.76 -1.66 18.05
N TYR A 145 1.11 -1.24 19.12
CA TYR A 145 1.79 -0.85 20.36
C TYR A 145 2.65 -2.00 20.91
N GLY A 146 3.95 -1.75 21.01
CA GLY A 146 4.93 -2.74 21.48
C GLY A 146 5.42 -3.74 20.41
N ASN A 147 4.93 -3.69 19.18
CA ASN A 147 5.46 -4.45 18.06
C ASN A 147 6.71 -3.76 17.47
N ARG A 148 7.60 -4.55 16.86
CA ARG A 148 8.82 -4.01 16.24
C ARG A 148 8.55 -3.34 14.90
N ALA A 149 7.57 -3.82 14.16
CA ALA A 149 7.17 -3.32 12.86
C ALA A 149 5.66 -3.52 12.64
N PRO A 150 4.98 -2.59 11.96
CA PRO A 150 5.50 -1.27 11.58
C PRO A 150 5.72 -0.35 12.78
N SER A 151 6.67 0.59 12.68
CA SER A 151 6.89 1.63 13.69
C SER A 151 5.89 2.78 13.57
N ILE A 152 5.29 2.94 12.40
CA ILE A 152 4.29 3.96 12.04
C ILE A 152 3.14 3.27 11.33
N SER A 153 1.90 3.60 11.71
CA SER A 153 0.70 3.16 11.01
C SER A 153 -0.26 4.33 10.84
N LEU A 154 -0.70 4.57 9.61
CA LEU A 154 -1.49 5.72 9.23
C LEU A 154 -2.72 5.30 8.41
N CYS A 155 -3.85 5.94 8.64
CA CYS A 155 -4.93 6.00 7.68
C CYS A 155 -4.66 7.18 6.72
N ALA A 156 -4.64 6.93 5.42
CA ALA A 156 -4.39 7.96 4.43
C ALA A 156 -5.47 9.05 4.47
N ALA A 157 -5.05 10.30 4.30
CA ALA A 157 -5.92 11.46 4.19
C ALA A 157 -5.55 12.28 2.96
N GLU A 158 -6.51 13.11 2.49
CA GLU A 158 -6.25 14.04 1.40
C GLU A 158 -5.09 15.00 1.76
N ASN A 159 -4.25 15.28 0.78
CA ASN A 159 -3.06 16.12 0.95
C ASN A 159 -2.03 15.61 1.97
N MET A 160 -2.04 14.31 2.31
CA MET A 160 -0.98 13.71 3.10
C MET A 160 0.28 13.54 2.25
N LEU A 161 1.41 14.00 2.77
CA LEU A 161 2.73 13.80 2.21
C LEU A 161 3.52 12.83 3.09
N ILE A 162 4.13 11.83 2.47
CA ILE A 162 5.07 10.92 3.14
C ILE A 162 6.44 11.12 2.51
N LYS A 163 7.39 11.54 3.33
CA LYS A 163 8.77 11.78 2.91
C LYS A 163 9.68 10.70 3.45
N LEU A 164 10.44 10.07 2.57
CA LEU A 164 11.46 9.11 2.90
C LEU A 164 12.84 9.76 2.78
N THR A 165 13.64 9.67 3.82
CA THR A 165 15.00 10.23 3.82
C THR A 165 15.99 9.14 4.20
N PRO A 166 16.82 8.65 3.24
CA PRO A 166 17.81 7.62 3.50
C PRO A 166 18.90 8.14 4.44
N GLN A 167 19.36 7.30 5.35
CA GLN A 167 20.43 7.59 6.28
C GLN A 167 21.70 6.86 5.90
N ARG A 168 22.85 7.33 6.39
CA ARG A 168 24.16 6.75 6.11
C ARG A 168 24.33 5.31 6.60
N ASP A 169 23.60 4.92 7.64
CA ASP A 169 23.56 3.57 8.22
C ASP A 169 22.58 2.63 7.53
N LYS A 170 21.99 3.07 6.39
CA LYS A 170 20.96 2.38 5.61
C LYS A 170 19.59 2.29 6.28
N SER A 171 19.35 3.03 7.35
CA SER A 171 17.99 3.25 7.86
C SER A 171 17.29 4.34 7.07
N THR A 172 15.95 4.39 7.16
CA THR A 172 15.14 5.44 6.52
C THR A 172 14.40 6.22 7.59
N ILE A 173 14.48 7.55 7.53
CA ILE A 173 13.59 8.41 8.32
C ILE A 173 12.30 8.57 7.52
N ILE A 174 11.17 8.31 8.18
CA ILE A 174 9.83 8.41 7.60
C ILE A 174 9.11 9.55 8.29
N GLU A 175 8.74 10.55 7.53
CA GLU A 175 7.98 11.71 8.00
C GLU A 175 6.65 11.75 7.25
N ALA A 176 5.54 11.85 7.99
CA ALA A 176 4.21 11.98 7.42
C ALA A 176 3.51 13.22 7.97
N GLY A 177 2.86 13.98 7.11
CA GLY A 177 2.16 15.20 7.47
C GLY A 177 1.35 15.78 6.32
N PRO A 178 0.67 16.90 6.53
CA PRO A 178 0.01 17.60 5.42
C PRO A 178 1.06 18.09 4.42
N ALA A 179 0.72 18.06 3.13
CA ALA A 179 1.55 18.70 2.12
C ALA A 179 1.66 20.19 2.40
N GLU A 180 2.87 20.72 2.32
CA GLU A 180 3.08 22.18 2.42
C GLU A 180 2.35 22.89 1.26
N SER A 181 1.57 23.92 1.58
CA SER A 181 0.75 24.70 0.63
C SER A 181 1.59 25.70 -0.17
#